data_d9b2ee781dcc38a38e7b45cb8b38a31a
#
_entry.id   d9b2ee781dcc38a38e7b45cb8b38a31a
#
_cell.length_a   1.000
_cell.length_b   1.000
_cell.length_c   1.000
_cell.angle_alpha   90.00
_cell.angle_beta   90.00
_cell.angle_gamma   90.00
#
_symmetry.space_group_name_H-M   'P 1'
#
loop_
_entity.id
_entity.type
_entity.pdbx_description
1 polymer ?
#
loop_
_entity_poly.entity_id
_entity_poly.type
_entity_poly.pdbx_seq_one_letter_code
_entity_poly.pdbx_strand_id
1 'polypeptide(L)'
;MIIRIVRMHFTEAGVDESLEIFETNKVAIRNFSGCTHLQLLKDADDANCYTTLSHWTDAQSLENYRKSELFGKVWGRVKTLFSERTQAFSLEKFIEL
;
A
#
# COMPACT_ATOMS: atom_id res chain seq x y z
N MET A 1 -4.24 2.18 17.00
CA MET A 1 -4.41 2.02 15.54
C MET A 1 -3.18 2.54 14.83
N ILE A 2 -2.73 1.81 13.83
CA ILE A 2 -1.60 2.21 12.99
C ILE A 2 -2.13 2.66 11.64
N ILE A 3 -1.62 3.79 11.15
CA ILE A 3 -1.88 4.28 9.79
C ILE A 3 -0.61 4.00 8.98
N ARG A 4 -0.72 3.20 7.93
CA ARG A 4 0.43 2.85 7.07
C ARG A 4 0.36 3.60 5.76
N ILE A 5 1.44 4.29 5.44
CA ILE A 5 1.60 5.04 4.20
C ILE A 5 2.70 4.37 3.37
N VAL A 6 2.39 4.06 2.12
CA VAL A 6 3.39 3.53 1.18
C VAL A 6 3.32 4.35 -0.10
N ARG A 7 4.31 5.18 -0.33
CA ARG A 7 4.39 6.04 -1.52
C ARG A 7 5.26 5.37 -2.57
N MET A 8 4.69 5.17 -3.76
CA MET A 8 5.30 4.40 -4.82
C MET A 8 5.41 5.23 -6.10
N HIS A 9 6.61 5.27 -6.67
CA HIS A 9 6.85 5.90 -7.96
C HIS A 9 7.09 4.81 -9.00
N PHE A 10 6.20 4.72 -9.98
CA PHE A 10 6.27 3.70 -11.01
C PHE A 10 6.96 4.23 -12.27
N THR A 11 7.50 3.31 -13.07
CA THR A 11 7.84 3.64 -14.44
C THR A 11 6.55 3.97 -15.20
N GLU A 12 6.64 4.80 -16.23
CA GLU A 12 5.46 5.13 -17.03
C GLU A 12 4.77 3.87 -17.56
N ALA A 13 5.55 2.92 -18.06
CA ALA A 13 5.01 1.65 -18.57
C ALA A 13 4.45 0.76 -17.46
N GLY A 14 4.90 0.94 -16.21
CA GLY A 14 4.49 0.10 -15.07
C GLY A 14 3.19 0.53 -14.40
N VAL A 15 2.68 1.74 -14.67
CA VAL A 15 1.49 2.26 -14.00
C VAL A 15 0.29 1.36 -14.20
N ASP A 16 -0.04 1.02 -15.44
CA ASP A 16 -1.23 0.23 -15.74
C ASP A 16 -1.17 -1.16 -15.11
N GLU A 17 -0.01 -1.81 -15.16
CA GLU A 17 0.18 -3.12 -14.54
C GLU A 17 0.05 -3.04 -13.01
N SER A 18 0.59 -1.99 -12.38
CA SER A 18 0.48 -1.81 -10.94
C SER A 18 -0.97 -1.62 -10.50
N LEU A 19 -1.76 -0.86 -11.27
CA LEU A 19 -3.16 -0.65 -10.99
C LEU A 19 -3.96 -1.95 -11.15
N GLU A 20 -3.63 -2.77 -12.13
CA GLU A 20 -4.25 -4.07 -12.33
C GLU A 20 -3.94 -5.02 -11.16
N ILE A 21 -2.71 -5.04 -10.69
CA ILE A 21 -2.31 -5.85 -9.53
C ILE A 21 -3.11 -5.41 -8.30
N PHE A 22 -3.24 -4.11 -8.07
CA PHE A 22 -4.01 -3.59 -6.95
C PHE A 22 -5.49 -3.96 -7.08
N GLU A 23 -6.08 -3.77 -8.25
CA GLU A 23 -7.49 -4.10 -8.51
C GLU A 23 -7.77 -5.57 -8.21
N THR A 24 -6.88 -6.46 -8.62
CA THR A 24 -7.02 -7.90 -8.39
C THR A 24 -6.94 -8.28 -6.91
N ASN A 25 -6.15 -7.55 -6.12
CA ASN A 25 -5.83 -7.94 -4.74
C ASN A 25 -6.47 -7.06 -3.66
N LYS A 26 -7.09 -5.93 -4.02
CA LYS A 26 -7.57 -4.94 -3.05
C LYS A 26 -8.55 -5.50 -2.02
N VAL A 27 -9.46 -6.37 -2.44
CA VAL A 27 -10.45 -6.95 -1.52
C VAL A 27 -9.78 -7.88 -0.52
N ALA A 28 -8.85 -8.70 -0.98
CA ALA A 28 -8.09 -9.60 -0.10
C ALA A 28 -7.25 -8.80 0.92
N ILE A 29 -6.63 -7.72 0.48
CA ILE A 29 -5.86 -6.84 1.38
C ILE A 29 -6.78 -6.19 2.40
N ARG A 30 -7.91 -5.61 1.94
CA ARG A 30 -8.85 -4.94 2.84
C ARG A 30 -9.42 -5.90 3.88
N ASN A 31 -9.62 -7.15 3.52
CA ASN A 31 -10.17 -8.16 4.41
C ASN A 31 -9.12 -8.90 5.23
N PHE A 32 -7.85 -8.53 5.10
CA PHE A 32 -6.81 -9.14 5.93
C PHE A 32 -7.06 -8.79 7.40
N SER A 33 -6.83 -9.77 8.28
CA SER A 33 -7.09 -9.60 9.71
C SER A 33 -6.37 -8.38 10.29
N GLY A 34 -7.13 -7.47 10.88
CA GLY A 34 -6.63 -6.23 11.47
C GLY A 34 -6.61 -5.03 10.52
N CYS A 35 -6.86 -5.23 9.23
CA CYS A 35 -7.00 -4.12 8.30
C CYS A 35 -8.41 -3.55 8.38
N THR A 36 -8.54 -2.27 8.73
CA THR A 36 -9.84 -1.60 8.89
C THR A 36 -10.12 -0.55 7.83
N HIS A 37 -9.13 -0.19 7.03
CA HIS A 37 -9.28 0.81 5.97
C HIS A 37 -8.18 0.63 4.93
N LEU A 38 -8.53 0.84 3.67
CA LEU A 38 -7.56 0.78 2.56
C LEU A 38 -7.96 1.78 1.48
N GLN A 39 -7.02 2.63 1.09
CA GLN A 39 -7.17 3.55 -0.03
C GLN A 39 -5.95 3.47 -0.93
N LEU A 40 -6.16 3.61 -2.22
CA LEU A 40 -5.10 3.91 -3.18
C LEU A 40 -5.33 5.34 -3.66
N LEU A 41 -4.34 6.20 -3.44
CA LEU A 41 -4.40 7.62 -3.75
C LEU A 41 -3.46 7.92 -4.91
N LYS A 42 -3.95 8.68 -5.87
CA LYS A 42 -3.14 9.16 -6.99
C LYS A 42 -2.52 10.49 -6.59
N ASP A 43 -1.22 10.67 -6.88
CA ASP A 43 -0.58 11.96 -6.64
C ASP A 43 -1.24 13.04 -7.50
N ALA A 44 -1.44 14.22 -6.92
CA ALA A 44 -2.14 15.31 -7.61
C ALA A 44 -1.32 15.88 -8.78
N ASP A 45 0.00 15.78 -8.71
CA ASP A 45 0.91 16.41 -9.67
C ASP A 45 1.71 15.43 -10.52
N ASP A 46 1.90 14.19 -10.05
CA ASP A 46 2.71 13.18 -10.73
C ASP A 46 1.83 11.98 -11.12
N ALA A 47 1.60 11.81 -12.41
CA ALA A 47 0.74 10.74 -12.93
C ALA A 47 1.29 9.34 -12.68
N ASN A 48 2.57 9.20 -12.34
CA ASN A 48 3.24 7.92 -12.11
C ASN A 48 3.42 7.61 -10.62
N CYS A 49 2.88 8.45 -9.73
CA CYS A 49 3.03 8.29 -8.29
C CYS A 49 1.68 7.95 -7.65
N TYR A 50 1.67 6.87 -6.88
CA TYR A 50 0.48 6.41 -6.14
C TYR A 50 0.87 6.08 -4.71
N THR A 51 -0.06 6.29 -3.78
CA THR A 51 0.17 6.06 -2.37
C THR A 51 -0.94 5.18 -1.81
N THR A 52 -0.59 4.09 -1.13
CA THR A 52 -1.58 3.35 -0.33
C THR A 52 -1.62 3.95 1.06
N LEU A 53 -2.85 4.12 1.55
CA LEU A 53 -3.12 4.50 2.93
C LEU A 53 -3.98 3.40 3.53
N SER A 54 -3.50 2.78 4.60
CA SER A 54 -4.24 1.71 5.26
C SER A 54 -4.23 1.90 6.77
N HIS A 55 -5.28 1.41 7.42
CA HIS A 55 -5.40 1.43 8.87
C HIS A 55 -5.36 0.00 9.40
N TRP A 56 -4.64 -0.19 10.50
CA TRP A 56 -4.46 -1.49 11.14
C TRP A 56 -4.79 -1.36 12.62
N THR A 57 -5.44 -2.36 13.19
CA THR A 57 -5.85 -2.32 14.59
C THR A 57 -4.66 -2.16 15.54
N ASP A 58 -3.51 -2.75 15.19
CA ASP A 58 -2.27 -2.64 15.95
C ASP A 58 -1.07 -2.95 15.07
N ALA A 59 0.13 -2.74 15.63
CA ALA A 59 1.38 -2.97 14.90
C ALA A 59 1.57 -4.46 14.55
N GLN A 60 1.09 -5.36 15.39
CA GLN A 60 1.23 -6.80 15.15
C GLN A 60 0.42 -7.24 13.93
N SER A 61 -0.78 -6.70 13.76
CA SER A 61 -1.63 -7.00 12.60
C SER A 61 -0.94 -6.56 11.30
N LEU A 62 -0.34 -5.37 11.29
CA LEU A 62 0.43 -4.91 10.13
C LEU A 62 1.62 -5.82 9.86
N GLU A 63 2.34 -6.21 10.90
CA GLU A 63 3.50 -7.11 10.75
C GLU A 63 3.07 -8.49 10.21
N ASN A 64 1.95 -9.02 10.69
CA ASN A 64 1.39 -10.26 10.19
C ASN A 64 1.09 -10.16 8.68
N TYR A 65 0.52 -9.04 8.25
CA TYR A 65 0.27 -8.79 6.84
C TYR A 65 1.57 -8.75 6.04
N ARG A 66 2.57 -8.02 6.52
CA ARG A 66 3.86 -7.87 5.82
C ARG A 66 4.62 -9.18 5.68
N LYS A 67 4.36 -10.13 6.56
CA LYS A 67 4.94 -11.49 6.52
C LYS A 67 4.06 -12.49 5.77
N SER A 68 2.88 -12.07 5.31
CA SER A 68 1.91 -12.97 4.72
C SER A 68 2.29 -13.35 3.29
N GLU A 69 1.74 -14.47 2.85
CA GLU A 69 1.85 -14.92 1.46
C GLU A 69 1.21 -13.92 0.50
N LEU A 70 0.09 -13.32 0.90
CA LEU A 70 -0.60 -12.29 0.11
C LEU A 70 0.33 -11.09 -0.16
N PHE A 71 0.95 -10.57 0.89
CA PHE A 71 1.88 -9.45 0.74
C PHE A 71 3.07 -9.81 -0.16
N GLY A 72 3.66 -10.97 0.04
CA GLY A 72 4.79 -11.43 -0.76
C GLY A 72 4.44 -11.55 -2.24
N LYS A 73 3.25 -12.06 -2.54
CA LYS A 73 2.75 -12.19 -3.90
C LYS A 73 2.55 -10.83 -4.56
N VAL A 74 1.90 -9.90 -3.88
CA VAL A 74 1.62 -8.55 -4.40
C VAL A 74 2.91 -7.76 -4.53
N TRP A 75 3.69 -7.69 -3.46
CA TRP A 75 4.93 -6.91 -3.42
C TRP A 75 5.96 -7.42 -4.41
N GLY A 76 6.09 -8.74 -4.54
CA GLY A 76 7.05 -9.35 -5.46
C GLY A 76 6.84 -8.92 -6.91
N ARG A 77 5.61 -8.61 -7.31
CA ARG A 77 5.30 -8.11 -8.65
C ARG A 77 5.44 -6.60 -8.72
N VAL A 78 4.89 -5.89 -7.76
CA VAL A 78 4.83 -4.42 -7.76
C VAL A 78 6.22 -3.81 -7.71
N LYS A 79 7.13 -4.37 -6.92
CA LYS A 79 8.49 -3.81 -6.76
C LYS A 79 9.28 -3.77 -8.06
N THR A 80 8.96 -4.61 -9.05
CA THR A 80 9.64 -4.62 -10.34
C THR A 80 9.24 -3.44 -11.23
N LEU A 81 8.21 -2.70 -10.85
CA LEU A 81 7.61 -1.61 -11.63
C LEU A 81 8.04 -0.22 -11.12
N PHE A 82 8.82 -0.15 -10.05
CA PHE A 82 9.26 1.12 -9.48
C PHE A 82 10.31 1.80 -10.33
N SER A 83 10.18 3.12 -10.48
CA SER A 83 11.20 3.96 -11.11
C SER A 83 12.20 4.50 -10.09
N GLU A 84 11.81 4.54 -8.82
CA GLU A 84 12.66 4.99 -7.73
C GLU A 84 12.25 4.33 -6.42
N ARG A 85 13.03 4.56 -5.38
CA ARG A 85 12.85 3.91 -4.08
C ARG A 85 11.49 4.25 -3.45
N THR A 86 10.79 3.22 -3.00
CA THR A 86 9.53 3.36 -2.27
C THR A 86 9.76 3.94 -0.89
N GLN A 87 8.88 4.83 -0.48
CA GLN A 87 8.86 5.40 0.86
C GLN A 87 7.71 4.77 1.64
N ALA A 88 8.02 4.18 2.80
CA ALA A 88 7.01 3.52 3.62
C ALA A 88 7.22 3.87 5.08
N PHE A 89 6.14 4.24 5.77
CA PHE A 89 6.22 4.59 7.18
C PHE A 89 4.88 4.38 7.87
N SER A 90 4.95 4.21 9.18
CA SER A 90 3.78 4.03 10.04
C SER A 90 3.58 5.26 10.90
N LEU A 91 2.32 5.66 11.03
CA LEU A 91 1.92 6.84 11.80
C LEU A 91 0.86 6.44 12.81
N GLU A 92 0.79 7.17 13.91
CA GLU A 92 -0.28 7.05 14.89
C GLU A 92 -1.03 8.38 14.94
N LYS A 93 -2.36 8.30 15.12
CA LYS A 93 -3.16 9.50 15.30
C LYS A 93 -2.75 10.17 16.61
N PHE A 94 -2.42 11.45 16.57
CA PHE A 94 -1.99 12.21 17.74
C PHE A 94 -3.02 13.24 18.14
N ILE A 95 -3.41 14.11 17.21
CA ILE A 95 -4.45 15.14 17.42
C ILE A 95 -5.36 15.14 16.21
N GLU A 96 -6.66 15.15 16.46
CA GLU A 96 -7.67 15.28 15.41
C GLU A 96 -8.64 16.39 15.81
N LEU A 97 -8.88 17.32 14.90
CA LEU A 97 -9.78 18.45 15.13
C LEU A 97 -11.14 18.23 14.51
#